data_2fc3c536759f45ca810d53e6590d42a6
#
_entry.id   2fc3c536759f45ca810d53e6590d42a6
#
_cell.length_a   1.000
_cell.length_b   1.000
_cell.length_c   1.000
_cell.angle_alpha   90.00
_cell.angle_beta   90.00
_cell.angle_gamma   90.00
#
_symmetry.space_group_name_H-M   'P 1'
#
loop_
_entity.id
_entity.type
_entity.pdbx_description
1 polymer ?
#
loop_
_entity_poly.entity_id
_entity_poly.type
_entity_poly.pdbx_seq_one_letter_code
_entity_poly.pdbx_strand_id
1 'polypeptide(L)'
;MSKKSKKIDMLNGSLWDKMIVFALPLAFTGMLQQLFNAADVMTLGRFVSNEAMAGVGNNVPIIGLIISFVMGLALGANVIVARCLGMRDDAKANRAVHTAFATAVIFGVFAVLLGEAIAGPAMDILDVPDVVRSDAEIYLRVFLLGFPFIAIYNFLAAVMRSQGDTQTPLWALVAASLFNIAGNLFAVMVLGWGTGGVALATVLANAVAAGLLFVKLLKTEGALHLDLKQLFKIDREALKPIVRIGWPAGLQGAVFSVSNLIIQAAINSLGPAVMAGSVAAFTVEINVYCFINAFGLAATTFVSQNYGAGNLPRCRRATWVSMGLNFVATFMMIALVVGFGRELLSLFSDSAEVIELAMTRIYWVVLFEPISVIMETVSDAMRGYGYSMPPAMVTLICVCSVRIIWVWTVFAAYHDYIVLMIVYPVSWAVTAVALCWLYYRHQKILEKKPRFAKQTAEA
;
A
#
# COMPACT_ATOMS: atom_id res chain seq x y z
N MET A 1 19.86 -6.66 26.93
CA MET A 1 20.21 -5.27 26.53
C MET A 1 19.26 -4.85 25.40
N SER A 2 18.24 -4.05 25.73
CA SER A 2 17.33 -3.50 24.74
C SER A 2 18.06 -2.41 23.94
N LYS A 3 18.45 -2.69 22.69
CA LYS A 3 18.85 -1.64 21.74
C LYS A 3 17.65 -0.69 21.62
N LYS A 4 17.73 0.51 22.20
CA LYS A 4 16.78 1.57 21.92
C LYS A 4 16.69 1.72 20.41
N SER A 5 15.52 1.44 19.82
CA SER A 5 15.25 1.76 18.42
C SER A 5 15.64 3.22 18.19
N LYS A 6 16.60 3.46 17.28
CA LYS A 6 17.05 4.81 16.99
C LYS A 6 15.92 5.53 16.26
N LYS A 7 15.15 6.32 17.01
CA LYS A 7 14.14 7.22 16.43
C LYS A 7 14.83 8.15 15.42
N ILE A 8 14.30 8.24 14.22
CA ILE A 8 14.84 9.11 13.17
C ILE A 8 14.40 10.54 13.46
N ASP A 9 15.35 11.46 13.68
CA ASP A 9 15.04 12.90 13.78
C ASP A 9 14.78 13.48 12.38
N MET A 10 13.51 13.69 12.06
CA MET A 10 13.08 14.19 10.74
C MET A 10 13.16 15.72 10.63
N LEU A 11 13.28 16.41 11.77
CA LEU A 11 13.26 17.89 11.82
C LEU A 11 14.62 18.50 11.60
N ASN A 12 15.72 17.82 11.98
CA ASN A 12 17.07 18.37 11.93
C ASN A 12 18.01 17.50 11.09
N GLY A 13 19.15 18.02 10.70
CA GLY A 13 20.24 17.33 10.01
C GLY A 13 19.95 16.94 8.56
N SER A 14 20.71 16.00 8.01
CA SER A 14 20.58 15.52 6.64
C SER A 14 19.26 14.80 6.40
N LEU A 15 18.71 14.92 5.19
CA LEU A 15 17.49 14.21 4.77
C LEU A 15 17.80 12.91 4.03
N TRP A 16 18.93 12.84 3.30
CA TRP A 16 19.26 11.73 2.43
C TRP A 16 19.41 10.40 3.18
N ASP A 17 20.31 10.39 4.16
CA ASP A 17 20.58 9.22 4.99
C ASP A 17 19.35 8.77 5.78
N LYS A 18 18.63 9.74 6.35
CA LYS A 18 17.44 9.46 7.16
C LYS A 18 16.28 8.90 6.34
N MET A 19 16.08 9.40 5.12
CA MET A 19 15.04 8.88 4.23
C MET A 19 15.37 7.47 3.74
N ILE A 20 16.63 7.17 3.44
CA ILE A 20 17.05 5.80 3.08
C ILE A 20 16.78 4.84 4.24
N VAL A 21 17.23 5.20 5.46
CA VAL A 21 17.03 4.37 6.66
C VAL A 21 15.53 4.20 6.98
N PHE A 22 14.71 5.17 6.64
CA PHE A 22 13.26 5.12 6.80
C PHE A 22 12.58 4.29 5.72
N ALA A 23 12.92 4.50 4.44
CA ALA A 23 12.22 3.90 3.30
C ALA A 23 12.58 2.43 3.07
N LEU A 24 13.84 2.02 3.26
CA LEU A 24 14.25 0.64 3.01
C LEU A 24 13.45 -0.40 3.83
N PRO A 25 13.26 -0.24 5.15
CA PRO A 25 12.41 -1.18 5.89
C PRO A 25 10.96 -1.20 5.40
N LEU A 26 10.44 -0.09 4.88
CA LEU A 26 9.09 -0.03 4.30
C LEU A 26 9.01 -0.79 2.97
N ALA A 27 10.01 -0.64 2.10
CA ALA A 27 10.07 -1.41 0.86
C ALA A 27 10.11 -2.92 1.15
N PHE A 28 10.96 -3.35 2.07
CA PHE A 28 11.01 -4.75 2.51
C PHE A 28 9.70 -5.21 3.18
N THR A 29 9.00 -4.34 3.91
CA THR A 29 7.67 -4.65 4.46
C THR A 29 6.67 -4.93 3.32
N GLY A 30 6.67 -4.11 2.27
CA GLY A 30 5.83 -4.33 1.08
C GLY A 30 6.14 -5.64 0.37
N MET A 31 7.43 -5.91 0.11
CA MET A 31 7.84 -7.18 -0.53
C MET A 31 7.47 -8.40 0.34
N LEU A 32 7.64 -8.31 1.66
CA LEU A 32 7.29 -9.39 2.58
C LEU A 32 5.78 -9.64 2.60
N GLN A 33 4.94 -8.60 2.45
CA GLN A 33 3.49 -8.77 2.30
C GLN A 33 3.13 -9.51 1.01
N GLN A 34 3.84 -9.28 -0.10
CA GLN A 34 3.65 -10.05 -1.32
C GLN A 34 4.04 -11.51 -1.15
N LEU A 35 5.16 -11.78 -0.47
CA LEU A 35 5.59 -13.15 -0.15
C LEU A 35 4.61 -13.88 0.78
N PHE A 36 4.01 -13.15 1.71
CA PHE A 36 2.98 -13.68 2.60
C PHE A 36 1.76 -14.18 1.80
N ASN A 37 1.24 -13.35 0.89
CA ASN A 37 0.12 -13.73 0.02
C ASN A 37 0.49 -14.90 -0.93
N ALA A 38 1.71 -14.86 -1.47
CA ALA A 38 2.19 -15.94 -2.33
C ALA A 38 2.31 -17.28 -1.59
N ALA A 39 2.74 -17.27 -0.32
CA ALA A 39 2.84 -18.49 0.49
C ALA A 39 1.47 -19.15 0.71
N ASP A 40 0.41 -18.38 0.92
CA ASP A 40 -0.96 -18.89 1.06
C ASP A 40 -1.39 -19.61 -0.23
N VAL A 41 -1.25 -18.94 -1.38
CA VAL A 41 -1.62 -19.47 -2.69
C VAL A 41 -0.82 -20.71 -3.06
N MET A 42 0.51 -20.68 -2.82
CA MET A 42 1.39 -21.83 -3.07
C MET A 42 1.05 -23.04 -2.19
N THR A 43 0.73 -22.81 -0.91
CA THR A 43 0.35 -23.88 -0.01
C THR A 43 -0.93 -24.57 -0.48
N LEU A 44 -1.93 -23.79 -0.91
CA LEU A 44 -3.18 -24.34 -1.44
C LEU A 44 -2.95 -25.12 -2.73
N GLY A 45 -2.25 -24.56 -3.70
CA GLY A 45 -2.01 -25.22 -4.98
C GLY A 45 -1.18 -26.49 -4.89
N ARG A 46 -0.22 -26.54 -3.93
CA ARG A 46 0.67 -27.70 -3.80
C ARG A 46 0.13 -28.81 -2.90
N PHE A 47 -0.63 -28.46 -1.86
CA PHE A 47 -1.01 -29.41 -0.80
C PHE A 47 -2.51 -29.62 -0.65
N VAL A 48 -3.35 -28.80 -1.31
CA VAL A 48 -4.81 -28.96 -1.27
C VAL A 48 -5.33 -29.29 -2.66
N SER A 49 -5.56 -28.31 -3.53
CA SER A 49 -5.99 -28.51 -4.92
C SER A 49 -5.83 -27.23 -5.76
N ASN A 50 -5.89 -27.39 -7.09
CA ASN A 50 -5.90 -26.25 -8.01
C ASN A 50 -7.21 -25.45 -7.89
N GLU A 51 -8.31 -26.11 -7.58
CA GLU A 51 -9.61 -25.48 -7.36
C GLU A 51 -9.59 -24.56 -6.12
N ALA A 52 -8.99 -25.04 -5.00
CA ALA A 52 -8.82 -24.24 -3.81
C ALA A 52 -7.95 -23.01 -4.07
N MET A 53 -6.85 -23.17 -4.81
CA MET A 53 -5.98 -22.07 -5.22
C MET A 53 -6.75 -21.05 -6.09
N ALA A 54 -7.52 -21.51 -7.06
CA ALA A 54 -8.33 -20.65 -7.93
C ALA A 54 -9.43 -19.93 -7.14
N GLY A 55 -10.09 -20.62 -6.18
CA GLY A 55 -11.09 -20.03 -5.28
C GLY A 55 -10.53 -18.85 -4.49
N VAL A 56 -9.34 -18.98 -3.91
CA VAL A 56 -8.67 -17.88 -3.19
C VAL A 56 -8.30 -16.73 -4.12
N GLY A 57 -7.84 -17.04 -5.33
CA GLY A 57 -7.52 -16.03 -6.35
C GLY A 57 -8.70 -15.11 -6.69
N ASN A 58 -9.91 -15.64 -6.72
CA ASN A 58 -11.14 -14.87 -6.98
C ASN A 58 -11.45 -13.82 -5.89
N ASN A 59 -10.93 -13.98 -4.68
CA ASN A 59 -11.15 -13.03 -3.58
C ASN A 59 -10.22 -11.80 -3.61
N VAL A 60 -9.14 -11.83 -4.40
CA VAL A 60 -8.12 -10.77 -4.44
C VAL A 60 -8.69 -9.38 -4.69
N PRO A 61 -9.65 -9.16 -5.63
CA PRO A 61 -10.22 -7.83 -5.84
C PRO A 61 -11.01 -7.30 -4.64
N ILE A 62 -11.79 -8.15 -3.98
CA ILE A 62 -12.62 -7.77 -2.81
C ILE A 62 -11.71 -7.42 -1.65
N ILE A 63 -10.76 -8.29 -1.33
CA ILE A 63 -9.78 -8.11 -0.26
C ILE A 63 -8.96 -6.85 -0.53
N GLY A 64 -8.47 -6.65 -1.76
CA GLY A 64 -7.70 -5.48 -2.16
C GLY A 64 -8.45 -4.16 -1.98
N LEU A 65 -9.75 -4.14 -2.31
CA LEU A 65 -10.60 -2.99 -2.12
C LEU A 65 -10.70 -2.60 -0.64
N ILE A 66 -10.98 -3.56 0.24
CA ILE A 66 -11.14 -3.30 1.68
C ILE A 66 -9.79 -2.88 2.30
N ILE A 67 -8.70 -3.56 1.94
CA ILE A 67 -7.33 -3.21 2.40
C ILE A 67 -6.96 -1.79 1.97
N SER A 68 -7.32 -1.35 0.77
CA SER A 68 -7.04 0.01 0.28
C SER A 68 -7.63 1.08 1.21
N PHE A 69 -8.85 0.89 1.71
CA PHE A 69 -9.44 1.82 2.69
C PHE A 69 -8.73 1.80 4.04
N VAL A 70 -8.32 0.63 4.53
CA VAL A 70 -7.52 0.53 5.78
C VAL A 70 -6.21 1.28 5.62
N MET A 71 -5.49 1.03 4.53
CA MET A 71 -4.20 1.69 4.28
C MET A 71 -4.36 3.20 4.13
N GLY A 72 -5.40 3.65 3.45
CA GLY A 72 -5.71 5.07 3.33
C GLY A 72 -5.99 5.72 4.68
N LEU A 73 -6.86 5.13 5.51
CA LEU A 73 -7.19 5.66 6.84
C LEU A 73 -5.96 5.62 7.77
N ALA A 74 -5.15 4.56 7.71
CA ALA A 74 -3.89 4.45 8.45
C ALA A 74 -2.89 5.54 8.01
N LEU A 75 -2.83 5.88 6.70
CA LEU A 75 -2.05 7.01 6.20
C LEU A 75 -2.54 8.33 6.82
N GLY A 76 -3.84 8.53 6.92
CA GLY A 76 -4.42 9.69 7.61
C GLY A 76 -3.96 9.80 9.06
N ALA A 77 -3.95 8.68 9.79
CA ALA A 77 -3.43 8.61 11.15
C ALA A 77 -1.93 8.95 11.20
N ASN A 78 -1.11 8.39 10.30
CA ASN A 78 0.32 8.74 10.18
C ASN A 78 0.52 10.25 10.03
N VAL A 79 -0.19 10.88 9.08
CA VAL A 79 -0.07 12.32 8.81
C VAL A 79 -0.43 13.16 10.03
N ILE A 80 -1.50 12.83 10.74
CA ILE A 80 -1.95 13.62 11.89
C ILE A 80 -1.02 13.45 13.08
N VAL A 81 -0.62 12.22 13.41
CA VAL A 81 0.32 11.98 14.49
C VAL A 81 1.69 12.61 14.20
N ALA A 82 2.22 12.43 12.97
CA ALA A 82 3.47 13.06 12.54
C ALA A 82 3.42 14.58 12.64
N ARG A 83 2.30 15.20 12.26
CA ARG A 83 2.10 16.65 12.37
C ARG A 83 2.10 17.12 13.83
N CYS A 84 1.43 16.40 14.74
CA CYS A 84 1.42 16.71 16.17
C CYS A 84 2.81 16.59 16.78
N LEU A 85 3.57 15.55 16.41
CA LEU A 85 4.97 15.40 16.81
C LEU A 85 5.86 16.56 16.29
N GLY A 86 5.62 17.00 15.05
CA GLY A 86 6.29 18.17 14.48
C GLY A 86 5.99 19.47 15.23
N MET A 87 4.77 19.63 15.72
CA MET A 87 4.37 20.76 16.58
C MET A 87 4.92 20.65 18.00
N ARG A 88 5.53 19.54 18.38
CA ARG A 88 5.96 19.22 19.77
C ARG A 88 4.80 19.24 20.76
N ASP A 89 3.61 18.87 20.30
CA ASP A 89 2.40 18.76 21.13
C ASP A 89 2.13 17.28 21.44
N ASP A 90 2.83 16.77 22.44
CA ASP A 90 2.75 15.35 22.84
C ASP A 90 1.34 14.97 23.31
N ALA A 91 0.60 15.91 23.91
CA ALA A 91 -0.76 15.65 24.37
C ALA A 91 -1.73 15.44 23.19
N LYS A 92 -1.62 16.28 22.13
CA LYS A 92 -2.41 16.07 20.90
C LYS A 92 -1.97 14.83 20.15
N ALA A 93 -0.65 14.55 20.07
CA ALA A 93 -0.14 13.34 19.48
C ALA A 93 -0.72 12.09 20.16
N ASN A 94 -0.72 12.05 21.49
CA ASN A 94 -1.27 10.94 22.26
C ASN A 94 -2.76 10.75 22.03
N ARG A 95 -3.57 11.82 22.03
CA ARG A 95 -5.01 11.72 21.67
C ARG A 95 -5.21 11.20 20.25
N ALA A 96 -4.37 11.62 19.30
CA ALA A 96 -4.43 11.13 17.93
C ALA A 96 -4.08 9.63 17.83
N VAL A 97 -3.13 9.13 18.64
CA VAL A 97 -2.76 7.71 18.71
C VAL A 97 -3.93 6.87 19.22
N HIS A 98 -4.58 7.27 20.32
CA HIS A 98 -5.75 6.54 20.83
C HIS A 98 -6.93 6.59 19.84
N THR A 99 -7.16 7.73 19.22
CA THR A 99 -8.17 7.87 18.15
C THR A 99 -7.87 6.98 16.96
N ALA A 100 -6.60 6.87 16.54
CA ALA A 100 -6.18 5.98 15.46
C ALA A 100 -6.44 4.50 15.81
N PHE A 101 -6.10 4.08 17.04
CA PHE A 101 -6.38 2.71 17.50
C PHE A 101 -7.89 2.42 17.53
N ALA A 102 -8.69 3.31 18.13
CA ALA A 102 -10.15 3.14 18.17
C ALA A 102 -10.75 3.09 16.76
N THR A 103 -10.26 3.93 15.83
CA THR A 103 -10.68 3.93 14.42
C THR A 103 -10.34 2.60 13.75
N ALA A 104 -9.16 2.04 14.01
CA ALA A 104 -8.75 0.74 13.46
C ALA A 104 -9.70 -0.38 13.90
N VAL A 105 -10.04 -0.42 15.20
CA VAL A 105 -10.96 -1.44 15.74
C VAL A 105 -12.37 -1.27 15.15
N ILE A 106 -12.91 -0.05 15.18
CA ILE A 106 -14.26 0.23 14.66
C ILE A 106 -14.36 -0.11 13.17
N PHE A 107 -13.38 0.35 12.38
CA PHE A 107 -13.37 0.06 10.94
C PHE A 107 -13.16 -1.43 10.68
N GLY A 108 -12.30 -2.10 11.44
CA GLY A 108 -12.09 -3.54 11.35
C GLY A 108 -13.36 -4.33 11.61
N VAL A 109 -14.07 -4.02 12.70
CA VAL A 109 -15.37 -4.65 13.04
C VAL A 109 -16.43 -4.33 11.97
N PHE A 110 -16.50 -3.08 11.53
CA PHE A 110 -17.42 -2.70 10.44
C PHE A 110 -17.15 -3.51 9.17
N ALA A 111 -15.87 -3.69 8.79
CA ALA A 111 -15.47 -4.47 7.63
C ALA A 111 -15.84 -5.97 7.77
N VAL A 112 -15.76 -6.54 8.97
CA VAL A 112 -16.27 -7.91 9.24
C VAL A 112 -17.76 -7.97 8.98
N LEU A 113 -18.55 -7.10 9.61
CA LEU A 113 -20.01 -7.13 9.51
C LEU A 113 -20.49 -6.92 8.07
N LEU A 114 -19.90 -5.94 7.38
CA LEU A 114 -20.20 -5.69 5.96
C LEU A 114 -19.76 -6.86 5.09
N GLY A 115 -18.56 -7.37 5.30
CA GLY A 115 -17.98 -8.44 4.50
C GLY A 115 -18.75 -9.75 4.64
N GLU A 116 -19.15 -10.12 5.86
CA GLU A 116 -20.00 -11.29 6.09
C GLU A 116 -21.37 -11.17 5.41
N ALA A 117 -21.95 -9.96 5.43
CA ALA A 117 -23.22 -9.71 4.75
C ALA A 117 -23.14 -9.80 3.23
N ILE A 118 -21.99 -9.42 2.64
CA ILE A 118 -21.81 -9.38 1.17
C ILE A 118 -21.05 -10.58 0.62
N ALA A 119 -20.47 -11.46 1.44
CA ALA A 119 -19.61 -12.56 0.98
C ALA A 119 -20.32 -13.46 -0.03
N GLY A 120 -21.55 -13.91 0.25
CA GLY A 120 -22.35 -14.70 -0.71
C GLY A 120 -22.70 -13.93 -1.99
N PRO A 121 -23.38 -12.76 -1.89
CA PRO A 121 -23.66 -11.91 -3.06
C PRO A 121 -22.43 -11.51 -3.88
N ALA A 122 -21.27 -11.38 -3.26
CA ALA A 122 -20.04 -11.08 -3.97
C ALA A 122 -19.58 -12.22 -4.89
N MET A 123 -19.81 -13.49 -4.49
CA MET A 123 -19.53 -14.63 -5.35
C MET A 123 -20.43 -14.63 -6.59
N ASP A 124 -21.69 -14.20 -6.43
CA ASP A 124 -22.63 -14.09 -7.55
C ASP A 124 -22.23 -12.95 -8.50
N ILE A 125 -21.85 -11.78 -7.96
CA ILE A 125 -21.42 -10.62 -8.77
C ILE A 125 -20.13 -10.91 -9.55
N LEU A 126 -19.22 -11.72 -8.97
CA LEU A 126 -17.96 -12.12 -9.63
C LEU A 126 -18.11 -13.32 -10.55
N ASP A 127 -19.33 -13.88 -10.69
CA ASP A 127 -19.63 -15.07 -11.49
C ASP A 127 -18.66 -16.23 -11.16
N VAL A 128 -18.46 -16.47 -9.85
CA VAL A 128 -17.52 -17.49 -9.37
C VAL A 128 -18.08 -18.88 -9.70
N PRO A 129 -17.35 -19.74 -10.44
CA PRO A 129 -17.82 -21.07 -10.80
C PRO A 129 -18.16 -21.93 -9.58
N ASP A 130 -19.23 -22.72 -9.64
CA ASP A 130 -19.72 -23.56 -8.53
C ASP A 130 -18.64 -24.48 -7.95
N VAL A 131 -17.73 -24.97 -8.81
CA VAL A 131 -16.63 -25.89 -8.43
C VAL A 131 -15.69 -25.28 -7.40
N VAL A 132 -15.43 -23.96 -7.50
CA VAL A 132 -14.48 -23.24 -6.61
C VAL A 132 -15.18 -22.32 -5.61
N ARG A 133 -16.51 -22.19 -5.72
CA ARG A 133 -17.30 -21.25 -4.92
C ARG A 133 -17.21 -21.52 -3.42
N SER A 134 -17.27 -22.76 -3.01
CA SER A 134 -17.19 -23.14 -1.60
C SER A 134 -15.86 -22.73 -0.98
N ASP A 135 -14.74 -22.98 -1.67
CA ASP A 135 -13.41 -22.61 -1.20
C ASP A 135 -13.23 -21.09 -1.17
N ALA A 136 -13.70 -20.37 -2.21
CA ALA A 136 -13.67 -18.92 -2.27
C ALA A 136 -14.43 -18.29 -1.11
N GLU A 137 -15.66 -18.76 -0.84
CA GLU A 137 -16.51 -18.21 0.24
C GLU A 137 -15.95 -18.52 1.61
N ILE A 138 -15.50 -19.76 1.88
CA ILE A 138 -14.87 -20.12 3.16
C ILE A 138 -13.63 -19.26 3.43
N TYR A 139 -12.73 -19.12 2.44
CA TYR A 139 -11.54 -18.30 2.59
C TYR A 139 -11.91 -16.86 2.91
N LEU A 140 -12.83 -16.26 2.11
CA LEU A 140 -13.23 -14.86 2.28
C LEU A 140 -13.83 -14.62 3.67
N ARG A 141 -14.77 -15.44 4.11
CA ARG A 141 -15.40 -15.31 5.44
C ARG A 141 -14.38 -15.40 6.58
N VAL A 142 -13.54 -16.44 6.56
CA VAL A 142 -12.52 -16.61 7.60
C VAL A 142 -11.50 -15.46 7.56
N PHE A 143 -11.06 -15.03 6.38
CA PHE A 143 -10.14 -13.90 6.23
C PHE A 143 -10.75 -12.60 6.80
N LEU A 144 -12.03 -12.34 6.51
CA LEU A 144 -12.73 -11.14 6.98
C LEU A 144 -12.87 -11.12 8.51
N LEU A 145 -13.07 -12.25 9.18
CA LEU A 145 -13.04 -12.32 10.64
C LEU A 145 -11.71 -11.84 11.22
N GLY A 146 -10.60 -11.99 10.48
CA GLY A 146 -9.28 -11.49 10.86
C GLY A 146 -9.04 -10.01 10.57
N PHE A 147 -9.96 -9.35 9.88
CA PHE A 147 -9.76 -7.99 9.40
C PHE A 147 -9.49 -6.94 10.49
N PRO A 148 -10.06 -7.02 11.69
CA PRO A 148 -9.69 -6.14 12.80
C PRO A 148 -8.19 -6.18 13.14
N PHE A 149 -7.54 -7.34 13.07
CA PHE A 149 -6.10 -7.45 13.31
C PHE A 149 -5.28 -6.81 12.20
N ILE A 150 -5.71 -6.97 10.93
CA ILE A 150 -5.09 -6.29 9.79
C ILE A 150 -5.20 -4.78 9.95
N ALA A 151 -6.37 -4.27 10.33
CA ALA A 151 -6.57 -2.85 10.57
C ALA A 151 -5.69 -2.34 11.73
N ILE A 152 -5.69 -3.02 12.87
CA ILE A 152 -4.88 -2.67 14.03
C ILE A 152 -3.39 -2.64 13.65
N TYR A 153 -2.87 -3.68 12.96
CA TYR A 153 -1.48 -3.70 12.52
C TYR A 153 -1.15 -2.46 11.65
N ASN A 154 -1.95 -2.17 10.62
CA ASN A 154 -1.69 -1.07 9.70
C ASN A 154 -1.71 0.30 10.38
N PHE A 155 -2.67 0.54 11.29
CA PHE A 155 -2.76 1.79 12.04
C PHE A 155 -1.63 1.94 13.05
N LEU A 156 -1.29 0.90 13.81
CA LEU A 156 -0.18 0.96 14.76
C LEU A 156 1.17 1.09 14.06
N ALA A 157 1.35 0.41 12.92
CA ALA A 157 2.52 0.61 12.06
C ALA A 157 2.61 2.06 11.54
N ALA A 158 1.48 2.65 11.14
CA ALA A 158 1.40 4.05 10.72
C ALA A 158 1.75 5.02 11.85
N VAL A 159 1.28 4.76 13.07
CA VAL A 159 1.65 5.50 14.29
C VAL A 159 3.15 5.40 14.56
N MET A 160 3.76 4.22 14.47
CA MET A 160 5.20 4.06 14.67
C MET A 160 6.01 4.78 13.59
N ARG A 161 5.60 4.68 12.33
CA ARG A 161 6.20 5.42 11.20
C ARG A 161 6.18 6.93 11.44
N SER A 162 5.14 7.47 12.06
CA SER A 162 5.03 8.92 12.32
C SER A 162 6.16 9.50 13.17
N GLN A 163 6.81 8.69 14.00
CA GLN A 163 8.01 9.07 14.78
C GLN A 163 9.33 8.57 14.20
N GLY A 164 9.31 7.93 13.02
CA GLY A 164 10.51 7.42 12.34
C GLY A 164 10.87 5.97 12.65
N ASP A 165 10.02 5.21 13.32
CA ASP A 165 10.26 3.78 13.55
C ASP A 165 9.57 2.95 12.46
N THR A 166 10.34 2.54 11.45
CA THR A 166 9.91 1.65 10.37
C THR A 166 10.41 0.22 10.57
N GLN A 167 11.39 0.02 11.45
CA GLN A 167 11.99 -1.28 11.71
C GLN A 167 11.10 -2.16 12.59
N THR A 168 10.47 -1.60 13.62
CA THR A 168 9.59 -2.38 14.51
C THR A 168 8.43 -3.02 13.76
N PRO A 169 7.66 -2.29 12.90
CA PRO A 169 6.65 -2.90 12.05
C PRO A 169 7.18 -3.98 11.10
N LEU A 170 8.37 -3.79 10.51
CA LEU A 170 8.99 -4.80 9.66
C LEU A 170 9.26 -6.10 10.43
N TRP A 171 9.90 -6.03 11.61
CA TRP A 171 10.21 -7.22 12.40
C TRP A 171 8.96 -7.92 12.93
N ALA A 172 7.89 -7.16 13.26
CA ALA A 172 6.60 -7.75 13.61
C ALA A 172 6.00 -8.53 12.42
N LEU A 173 6.12 -8.00 11.20
CA LEU A 173 5.65 -8.69 10.01
C LEU A 173 6.51 -9.90 9.66
N VAL A 174 7.84 -9.84 9.84
CA VAL A 174 8.73 -11.01 9.66
C VAL A 174 8.30 -12.15 10.59
N ALA A 175 8.07 -11.86 11.87
CA ALA A 175 7.59 -12.86 12.82
C ALA A 175 6.23 -13.43 12.41
N ALA A 176 5.30 -12.58 11.97
CA ALA A 176 3.99 -13.00 11.49
C ALA A 176 4.07 -13.85 10.22
N SER A 177 4.97 -13.51 9.28
CA SER A 177 5.15 -14.29 8.04
C SER A 177 5.70 -15.69 8.32
N LEU A 178 6.67 -15.81 9.22
CA LEU A 178 7.17 -17.12 9.65
C LEU A 178 6.07 -17.95 10.34
N PHE A 179 5.26 -17.30 11.19
CA PHE A 179 4.12 -17.93 11.83
C PHE A 179 3.06 -18.37 10.82
N ASN A 180 2.76 -17.54 9.81
CA ASN A 180 1.81 -17.88 8.74
C ASN A 180 2.26 -19.11 7.94
N ILE A 181 3.53 -19.14 7.46
CA ILE A 181 4.05 -20.28 6.71
C ILE A 181 3.97 -21.56 7.52
N ALA A 182 4.43 -21.53 8.78
CA ALA A 182 4.34 -22.68 9.66
C ALA A 182 2.89 -23.09 9.95
N GLY A 183 2.00 -22.10 10.18
CA GLY A 183 0.58 -22.29 10.39
C GLY A 183 -0.14 -22.88 9.19
N ASN A 184 0.16 -22.41 7.97
CA ASN A 184 -0.38 -22.95 6.74
C ASN A 184 -0.02 -24.44 6.56
N LEU A 185 1.26 -24.77 6.70
CA LEU A 185 1.72 -26.16 6.58
C LEU A 185 1.10 -27.04 7.66
N PHE A 186 1.02 -26.57 8.89
CA PHE A 186 0.42 -27.32 9.99
C PHE A 186 -1.10 -27.51 9.75
N ALA A 187 -1.82 -26.47 9.37
CA ALA A 187 -3.26 -26.55 9.14
C ALA A 187 -3.62 -27.49 7.98
N VAL A 188 -2.82 -27.47 6.90
CA VAL A 188 -3.09 -28.28 5.72
C VAL A 188 -2.56 -29.71 5.87
N MET A 189 -1.29 -29.88 6.28
CA MET A 189 -0.63 -31.21 6.28
C MET A 189 -0.96 -32.04 7.52
N VAL A 190 -1.18 -31.39 8.68
CA VAL A 190 -1.42 -32.09 9.95
C VAL A 190 -2.90 -32.16 10.27
N LEU A 191 -3.64 -31.04 10.12
CA LEU A 191 -5.05 -30.96 10.50
C LEU A 191 -6.01 -31.29 9.33
N GLY A 192 -5.55 -31.19 8.07
CA GLY A 192 -6.39 -31.44 6.89
C GLY A 192 -7.47 -30.37 6.67
N TRP A 193 -7.29 -29.15 7.16
CA TRP A 193 -8.33 -28.10 7.14
C TRP A 193 -8.46 -27.37 5.81
N GLY A 194 -7.63 -27.69 4.83
CA GLY A 194 -7.73 -27.11 3.47
C GLY A 194 -7.69 -25.58 3.47
N THR A 195 -8.57 -24.99 2.65
CA THR A 195 -8.67 -23.53 2.42
C THR A 195 -8.99 -22.74 3.69
N GLY A 196 -9.90 -23.25 4.52
CA GLY A 196 -10.25 -22.62 5.80
C GLY A 196 -9.09 -22.57 6.79
N GLY A 197 -8.22 -23.59 6.78
CA GLY A 197 -7.01 -23.66 7.60
C GLY A 197 -5.97 -22.61 7.21
N VAL A 198 -5.74 -22.42 5.91
CA VAL A 198 -4.84 -21.37 5.41
C VAL A 198 -5.37 -19.98 5.76
N ALA A 199 -6.67 -19.73 5.57
CA ALA A 199 -7.28 -18.47 5.97
C ALA A 199 -7.13 -18.19 7.47
N LEU A 200 -7.35 -19.21 8.31
CA LEU A 200 -7.18 -19.07 9.77
C LEU A 200 -5.72 -18.81 10.17
N ALA A 201 -4.76 -19.48 9.55
CA ALA A 201 -3.34 -19.22 9.78
C ALA A 201 -2.97 -17.77 9.43
N THR A 202 -3.53 -17.23 8.37
CA THR A 202 -3.37 -15.82 7.95
C THR A 202 -3.97 -14.87 8.98
N VAL A 203 -5.16 -15.15 9.50
CA VAL A 203 -5.79 -14.39 10.59
C VAL A 203 -4.91 -14.36 11.83
N LEU A 204 -4.44 -15.54 12.28
CA LEU A 204 -3.60 -15.66 13.47
C LEU A 204 -2.25 -14.96 13.30
N ALA A 205 -1.65 -15.04 12.12
CA ALA A 205 -0.42 -14.33 11.81
C ALA A 205 -0.58 -12.80 11.89
N ASN A 206 -1.69 -12.26 11.35
CA ASN A 206 -2.02 -10.85 11.49
C ASN A 206 -2.29 -10.45 12.95
N ALA A 207 -2.92 -11.34 13.73
CA ALA A 207 -3.11 -11.12 15.16
C ALA A 207 -1.77 -11.06 15.91
N VAL A 208 -0.80 -11.92 15.56
CA VAL A 208 0.58 -11.86 16.10
C VAL A 208 1.24 -10.52 15.76
N ALA A 209 1.20 -10.08 14.48
CA ALA A 209 1.77 -8.80 14.08
C ALA A 209 1.15 -7.63 14.83
N ALA A 210 -0.18 -7.57 14.89
CA ALA A 210 -0.92 -6.54 15.62
C ALA A 210 -0.60 -6.56 17.11
N GLY A 211 -0.58 -7.74 17.74
CA GLY A 211 -0.27 -7.93 19.15
C GLY A 211 1.14 -7.47 19.51
N LEU A 212 2.15 -7.77 18.67
CA LEU A 212 3.52 -7.32 18.88
C LEU A 212 3.63 -5.78 18.87
N LEU A 213 2.97 -5.11 17.92
CA LEU A 213 2.96 -3.64 17.86
C LEU A 213 2.17 -3.03 19.03
N PHE A 214 1.05 -3.64 19.38
CA PHE A 214 0.23 -3.19 20.51
C PHE A 214 1.00 -3.26 21.82
N VAL A 215 1.62 -4.40 22.14
CA VAL A 215 2.45 -4.58 23.35
C VAL A 215 3.64 -3.61 23.33
N LYS A 216 4.23 -3.36 22.17
CA LYS A 216 5.31 -2.39 22.03
C LYS A 216 4.88 -0.98 22.40
N LEU A 217 3.69 -0.53 21.93
CA LEU A 217 3.18 0.81 22.23
C LEU A 217 2.70 0.96 23.67
N LEU A 218 2.19 -0.11 24.30
CA LEU A 218 1.91 -0.14 25.75
C LEU A 218 3.17 0.08 26.60
N LYS A 219 4.33 -0.40 26.13
CA LYS A 219 5.62 -0.28 26.83
C LYS A 219 6.41 0.95 26.40
N THR A 220 5.93 1.70 25.41
CA THR A 220 6.60 2.91 24.91
C THR A 220 6.24 4.08 25.82
N GLU A 221 7.21 4.93 26.15
CA GLU A 221 6.98 6.15 26.91
C GLU A 221 6.79 7.36 25.96
N GLY A 222 6.08 8.39 26.46
CA GLY A 222 5.89 9.66 25.75
C GLY A 222 4.64 9.68 24.85
N ALA A 223 4.69 10.49 23.80
CA ALA A 223 3.54 10.83 22.95
C ALA A 223 2.82 9.62 22.29
N LEU A 224 3.53 8.52 22.05
CA LEU A 224 2.96 7.34 21.42
C LEU A 224 2.53 6.25 22.41
N HIS A 225 2.61 6.51 23.71
CA HIS A 225 2.14 5.55 24.72
C HIS A 225 0.64 5.25 24.55
N LEU A 226 0.28 3.98 24.52
CA LEU A 226 -1.11 3.53 24.60
C LEU A 226 -1.49 3.27 26.06
N ASP A 227 -2.52 3.94 26.53
CA ASP A 227 -3.11 3.70 27.86
C ASP A 227 -4.38 2.83 27.69
N LEU A 228 -4.41 1.68 28.35
CA LEU A 228 -5.54 0.75 28.30
C LEU A 228 -6.87 1.39 28.71
N LYS A 229 -6.83 2.39 29.62
CA LYS A 229 -8.03 3.10 30.07
C LYS A 229 -8.58 4.09 29.04
N GLN A 230 -7.78 4.44 28.04
CA GLN A 230 -8.13 5.44 27.04
C GLN A 230 -8.24 4.86 25.61
N LEU A 231 -8.11 3.53 25.43
CA LEU A 231 -8.06 2.87 24.12
C LEU A 231 -9.19 3.27 23.16
N PHE A 232 -10.38 3.43 23.68
CA PHE A 232 -11.58 3.79 22.90
C PHE A 232 -11.98 5.26 23.05
N LYS A 233 -11.09 6.10 23.61
CA LYS A 233 -11.33 7.53 23.69
C LYS A 233 -11.06 8.18 22.35
N ILE A 234 -12.13 8.59 21.67
CA ILE A 234 -12.07 9.23 20.36
C ILE A 234 -12.05 10.75 20.53
N ASP A 235 -10.99 11.38 20.03
CA ASP A 235 -10.89 12.82 19.91
C ASP A 235 -11.40 13.25 18.50
N ARG A 236 -12.49 14.01 18.46
CA ARG A 236 -13.09 14.49 17.20
C ARG A 236 -12.16 15.42 16.43
N GLU A 237 -11.28 16.17 17.13
CA GLU A 237 -10.29 17.03 16.48
C GLU A 237 -9.19 16.22 15.77
N ALA A 238 -8.91 15.01 16.21
CA ALA A 238 -8.02 14.07 15.54
C ALA A 238 -8.74 13.22 14.49
N LEU A 239 -9.94 12.69 14.80
CA LEU A 239 -10.69 11.82 13.91
C LEU A 239 -11.05 12.47 12.58
N LYS A 240 -11.61 13.71 12.64
CA LYS A 240 -12.04 14.41 11.43
C LYS A 240 -10.91 14.60 10.40
N PRO A 241 -9.71 15.07 10.76
CA PRO A 241 -8.61 15.14 9.79
C PRO A 241 -8.06 13.77 9.39
N ILE A 242 -8.03 12.76 10.27
CA ILE A 242 -7.64 11.39 9.91
C ILE A 242 -8.52 10.89 8.77
N VAL A 243 -9.84 10.97 8.92
CA VAL A 243 -10.79 10.54 7.89
C VAL A 243 -10.71 11.41 6.65
N ARG A 244 -10.59 12.74 6.79
CA ARG A 244 -10.49 13.68 5.66
C ARG A 244 -9.26 13.44 4.79
N ILE A 245 -8.17 12.96 5.36
CA ILE A 245 -6.95 12.63 4.63
C ILE A 245 -7.00 11.19 4.14
N GLY A 246 -7.43 10.27 5.00
CA GLY A 246 -7.39 8.84 4.72
C GLY A 246 -8.45 8.35 3.75
N TRP A 247 -9.67 8.87 3.82
CA TRP A 247 -10.76 8.44 2.96
C TRP A 247 -10.45 8.65 1.45
N PRO A 248 -9.97 9.84 1.00
CA PRO A 248 -9.59 10.01 -0.39
C PRO A 248 -8.43 9.12 -0.83
N ALA A 249 -7.46 8.87 0.06
CA ALA A 249 -6.35 7.97 -0.24
C ALA A 249 -6.81 6.52 -0.41
N GLY A 250 -7.72 6.06 0.46
CA GLY A 250 -8.34 4.73 0.34
C GLY A 250 -9.19 4.59 -0.93
N LEU A 251 -10.00 5.59 -1.22
CA LEU A 251 -10.81 5.64 -2.44
C LEU A 251 -9.92 5.57 -3.71
N GLN A 252 -8.80 6.30 -3.72
CA GLN A 252 -7.84 6.24 -4.82
C GLN A 252 -7.32 4.82 -5.02
N GLY A 253 -6.90 4.11 -3.96
CA GLY A 253 -6.44 2.72 -4.05
C GLY A 253 -7.52 1.77 -4.55
N ALA A 254 -8.76 1.92 -4.06
CA ALA A 254 -9.90 1.12 -4.50
C ALA A 254 -10.20 1.30 -6.00
N VAL A 255 -10.20 2.54 -6.47
CA VAL A 255 -10.45 2.84 -7.89
C VAL A 255 -9.29 2.39 -8.78
N PHE A 256 -8.05 2.44 -8.30
CA PHE A 256 -6.91 1.82 -8.98
C PHE A 256 -7.14 0.32 -9.21
N SER A 257 -7.64 -0.40 -8.21
CA SER A 257 -7.97 -1.83 -8.33
C SER A 257 -9.03 -2.06 -9.41
N VAL A 258 -10.09 -1.25 -9.44
CA VAL A 258 -11.13 -1.33 -10.49
C VAL A 258 -10.54 -1.03 -11.89
N SER A 259 -9.69 -0.01 -12.00
CA SER A 259 -9.02 0.32 -13.27
C SER A 259 -8.14 -0.83 -13.78
N ASN A 260 -7.46 -1.52 -12.88
CA ASN A 260 -6.65 -2.69 -13.24
C ASN A 260 -7.51 -3.88 -13.70
N LEU A 261 -8.73 -4.04 -13.18
CA LEU A 261 -9.67 -5.08 -13.68
C LEU A 261 -10.06 -4.84 -15.15
N ILE A 262 -10.23 -3.58 -15.57
CA ILE A 262 -10.54 -3.26 -16.99
C ILE A 262 -9.37 -3.66 -17.88
N ILE A 263 -8.13 -3.34 -17.47
CA ILE A 263 -6.93 -3.76 -18.21
C ILE A 263 -6.80 -5.29 -18.22
N GLN A 264 -7.09 -5.95 -17.08
CA GLN A 264 -7.05 -7.41 -17.01
C GLN A 264 -8.07 -8.07 -17.94
N ALA A 265 -9.27 -7.51 -18.06
CA ALA A 265 -10.26 -8.00 -19.02
C ALA A 265 -9.76 -7.88 -20.48
N ALA A 266 -9.09 -6.77 -20.81
CA ALA A 266 -8.45 -6.59 -22.12
C ALA A 266 -7.30 -7.59 -22.35
N ILE A 267 -6.46 -7.86 -21.32
CA ILE A 267 -5.42 -8.91 -21.40
C ILE A 267 -6.04 -10.28 -21.65
N ASN A 268 -7.12 -10.60 -20.96
CA ASN A 268 -7.80 -11.90 -21.10
C ASN A 268 -8.33 -12.13 -22.52
N SER A 269 -8.73 -11.07 -23.23
CA SER A 269 -9.19 -11.17 -24.62
C SER A 269 -8.08 -11.53 -25.63
N LEU A 270 -6.80 -11.38 -25.25
CA LEU A 270 -5.64 -11.67 -26.10
C LEU A 270 -5.17 -13.14 -25.99
N GLY A 271 -5.75 -13.93 -25.12
CA GLY A 271 -5.53 -15.36 -25.02
C GLY A 271 -4.62 -15.81 -23.88
N PRO A 272 -4.55 -17.14 -23.65
CA PRO A 272 -3.94 -17.72 -22.45
C PRO A 272 -2.44 -17.43 -22.29
N ALA A 273 -1.66 -17.40 -23.39
CA ALA A 273 -0.23 -17.13 -23.33
C ALA A 273 0.04 -15.69 -22.83
N VAL A 274 -0.73 -14.71 -23.33
CA VAL A 274 -0.64 -13.31 -22.88
C VAL A 274 -1.06 -13.17 -21.43
N MET A 275 -2.10 -13.87 -21.02
CA MET A 275 -2.54 -13.91 -19.61
C MET A 275 -1.41 -14.42 -18.70
N ALA A 276 -0.83 -15.57 -19.03
CA ALA A 276 0.26 -16.17 -18.24
C ALA A 276 1.49 -15.25 -18.19
N GLY A 277 1.92 -14.70 -19.33
CA GLY A 277 3.04 -13.76 -19.40
C GLY A 277 2.79 -12.49 -18.60
N SER A 278 1.57 -11.93 -18.68
CA SER A 278 1.20 -10.73 -17.93
C SER A 278 1.19 -10.95 -16.42
N VAL A 279 0.72 -12.11 -15.92
CA VAL A 279 0.73 -12.46 -14.50
C VAL A 279 2.16 -12.64 -13.99
N ALA A 280 3.01 -13.36 -14.72
CA ALA A 280 4.41 -13.53 -14.36
C ALA A 280 5.15 -12.18 -14.27
N ALA A 281 4.98 -11.32 -15.28
CA ALA A 281 5.56 -9.98 -15.27
C ALA A 281 5.05 -9.11 -14.13
N PHE A 282 3.74 -9.13 -13.84
CA PHE A 282 3.14 -8.37 -12.73
C PHE A 282 3.72 -8.78 -11.37
N THR A 283 4.01 -10.06 -11.17
CA THR A 283 4.63 -10.55 -9.92
C THR A 283 6.03 -9.97 -9.72
N VAL A 284 6.76 -9.70 -10.80
CA VAL A 284 8.06 -9.01 -10.74
C VAL A 284 7.89 -7.51 -10.57
N GLU A 285 7.00 -6.89 -11.35
CA GLU A 285 6.68 -5.45 -11.36
C GLU A 285 6.29 -4.93 -9.97
N ILE A 286 5.44 -5.66 -9.24
CA ILE A 286 4.93 -5.23 -7.93
C ILE A 286 6.06 -4.98 -6.91
N ASN A 287 7.19 -5.67 -7.04
CA ASN A 287 8.34 -5.47 -6.16
C ASN A 287 9.05 -4.13 -6.45
N VAL A 288 9.08 -3.68 -7.70
CA VAL A 288 9.57 -2.32 -8.06
C VAL A 288 8.66 -1.27 -7.43
N TYR A 289 7.35 -1.46 -7.55
CA TYR A 289 6.35 -0.56 -6.96
C TYR A 289 6.47 -0.47 -5.42
N CYS A 290 6.88 -1.55 -4.72
CA CYS A 290 7.12 -1.49 -3.27
C CYS A 290 8.17 -0.43 -2.89
N PHE A 291 9.23 -0.23 -3.69
CA PHE A 291 10.21 0.83 -3.48
C PHE A 291 9.61 2.21 -3.73
N ILE A 292 8.86 2.37 -4.82
CA ILE A 292 8.20 3.64 -5.16
C ILE A 292 7.27 4.09 -4.03
N ASN A 293 6.45 3.19 -3.55
CA ASN A 293 5.52 3.43 -2.44
C ASN A 293 6.26 3.76 -1.12
N ALA A 294 7.36 3.06 -0.83
CA ALA A 294 8.13 3.28 0.39
C ALA A 294 8.71 4.70 0.46
N PHE A 295 9.28 5.21 -0.63
CA PHE A 295 9.77 6.59 -0.70
C PHE A 295 8.63 7.61 -0.73
N GLY A 296 7.49 7.29 -1.33
CA GLY A 296 6.26 8.09 -1.24
C GLY A 296 5.79 8.27 0.22
N LEU A 297 5.71 7.17 0.97
CA LEU A 297 5.37 7.21 2.40
C LEU A 297 6.42 7.98 3.23
N ALA A 298 7.71 7.89 2.86
CA ALA A 298 8.76 8.71 3.47
C ALA A 298 8.48 10.20 3.21
N ALA A 299 8.20 10.61 1.97
CA ALA A 299 7.83 11.98 1.64
C ALA A 299 6.64 12.45 2.49
N THR A 300 5.56 11.66 2.56
CA THR A 300 4.37 11.96 3.38
C THR A 300 4.74 12.24 4.84
N THR A 301 5.52 11.37 5.46
CA THR A 301 5.83 11.45 6.90
C THR A 301 6.77 12.61 7.21
N PHE A 302 7.84 12.76 6.43
CA PHE A 302 8.80 13.87 6.61
C PHE A 302 8.15 15.23 6.35
N VAL A 303 7.33 15.34 5.29
CA VAL A 303 6.57 16.57 5.01
C VAL A 303 5.60 16.86 6.15
N SER A 304 4.87 15.86 6.67
CA SER A 304 3.92 16.05 7.77
C SER A 304 4.56 16.60 9.05
N GLN A 305 5.70 16.03 9.47
CA GLN A 305 6.41 16.49 10.65
C GLN A 305 6.95 17.91 10.45
N ASN A 306 7.60 18.20 9.33
CA ASN A 306 8.16 19.51 9.04
C ASN A 306 7.07 20.58 8.86
N TYR A 307 5.93 20.20 8.27
CA TYR A 307 4.77 21.08 8.18
C TYR A 307 4.20 21.40 9.58
N GLY A 308 4.14 20.40 10.46
CA GLY A 308 3.80 20.57 11.88
C GLY A 308 4.74 21.56 12.57
N ALA A 309 6.05 21.43 12.36
CA ALA A 309 7.08 22.34 12.88
C ALA A 309 7.06 23.73 12.25
N GLY A 310 6.27 23.97 11.21
CA GLY A 310 6.20 25.24 10.51
C GLY A 310 7.33 25.49 9.52
N ASN A 311 8.15 24.49 9.18
CA ASN A 311 9.32 24.62 8.28
C ASN A 311 8.97 24.26 6.84
N LEU A 312 8.41 25.22 6.09
CA LEU A 312 8.00 25.03 4.70
C LEU A 312 9.18 24.75 3.73
N PRO A 313 10.34 25.46 3.84
CA PRO A 313 11.50 25.15 2.99
C PRO A 313 11.98 23.71 3.16
N ARG A 314 12.00 23.18 4.40
CA ARG A 314 12.40 21.80 4.65
C ARG A 314 11.35 20.78 4.14
N CYS A 315 10.06 21.12 4.14
CA CYS A 315 9.03 20.29 3.50
C CYS A 315 9.31 20.11 2.00
N ARG A 316 9.63 21.21 1.29
CA ARG A 316 9.96 21.18 -0.13
C ARG A 316 11.22 20.34 -0.39
N ARG A 317 12.26 20.60 0.41
CA ARG A 317 13.51 19.83 0.32
C ARG A 317 13.27 18.35 0.57
N ALA A 318 12.41 17.99 1.53
CA ALA A 318 12.03 16.60 1.80
C ALA A 318 11.34 15.95 0.59
N THR A 319 10.44 16.67 -0.08
CA THR A 319 9.77 16.18 -1.31
C THR A 319 10.79 15.89 -2.42
N TRP A 320 11.71 16.84 -2.70
CA TRP A 320 12.69 16.67 -3.77
C TRP A 320 13.75 15.61 -3.46
N VAL A 321 14.20 15.52 -2.21
CA VAL A 321 15.14 14.48 -1.77
C VAL A 321 14.49 13.11 -1.86
N SER A 322 13.24 12.97 -1.43
CA SER A 322 12.51 11.71 -1.57
C SER A 322 12.33 11.31 -3.03
N MET A 323 11.98 12.26 -3.90
CA MET A 323 11.87 12.02 -5.34
C MET A 323 13.20 11.56 -5.95
N GLY A 324 14.30 12.25 -5.64
CA GLY A 324 15.63 11.87 -6.13
C GLY A 324 16.07 10.48 -5.68
N LEU A 325 15.86 10.14 -4.39
CA LEU A 325 16.16 8.81 -3.87
C LEU A 325 15.26 7.74 -4.47
N ASN A 326 13.99 8.06 -4.68
CA ASN A 326 13.03 7.17 -5.32
C ASN A 326 13.43 6.85 -6.76
N PHE A 327 13.87 7.87 -7.53
CA PHE A 327 14.44 7.66 -8.87
C PHE A 327 15.64 6.71 -8.83
N VAL A 328 16.61 6.96 -7.94
CA VAL A 328 17.80 6.11 -7.82
C VAL A 328 17.41 4.66 -7.50
N ALA A 329 16.54 4.46 -6.51
CA ALA A 329 16.08 3.13 -6.12
C ALA A 329 15.31 2.43 -7.27
N THR A 330 14.42 3.17 -7.94
CA THR A 330 13.66 2.65 -9.08
C THR A 330 14.55 2.28 -10.25
N PHE A 331 15.53 3.11 -10.61
CA PHE A 331 16.48 2.77 -11.68
C PHE A 331 17.35 1.56 -11.32
N MET A 332 17.77 1.41 -10.06
CA MET A 332 18.48 0.18 -9.63
C MET A 332 17.58 -1.06 -9.78
N MET A 333 16.32 -0.96 -9.37
CA MET A 333 15.37 -2.08 -9.53
C MET A 333 15.08 -2.38 -11.00
N ILE A 334 14.91 -1.35 -11.85
CA ILE A 334 14.76 -1.52 -13.30
C ILE A 334 15.96 -2.24 -13.89
N ALA A 335 17.18 -1.81 -13.57
CA ALA A 335 18.41 -2.45 -14.04
C ALA A 335 18.48 -3.93 -13.65
N LEU A 336 18.07 -4.27 -12.41
CA LEU A 336 18.00 -5.64 -11.94
C LEU A 336 16.93 -6.44 -12.69
N VAL A 337 15.71 -5.90 -12.81
CA VAL A 337 14.57 -6.59 -13.44
C VAL A 337 14.78 -6.75 -14.96
N VAL A 338 15.35 -5.76 -15.62
CA VAL A 338 15.63 -5.86 -17.07
C VAL A 338 16.86 -6.75 -17.32
N GLY A 339 17.90 -6.65 -16.48
CA GLY A 339 19.13 -7.43 -16.63
C GLY A 339 18.95 -8.92 -16.36
N PHE A 340 18.13 -9.28 -15.36
CA PHE A 340 17.86 -10.65 -14.96
C PHE A 340 16.42 -11.08 -15.21
N GLY A 341 15.69 -10.35 -16.08
CA GLY A 341 14.24 -10.55 -16.26
C GLY A 341 13.90 -11.93 -16.81
N ARG A 342 14.65 -12.44 -17.76
CA ARG A 342 14.41 -13.78 -18.33
C ARG A 342 14.64 -14.88 -17.33
N GLU A 343 15.72 -14.79 -16.53
CA GLU A 343 16.02 -15.73 -15.45
C GLU A 343 14.96 -15.68 -14.34
N LEU A 344 14.51 -14.49 -13.98
CA LEU A 344 13.42 -14.34 -13.01
C LEU A 344 12.10 -14.91 -13.53
N LEU A 345 11.78 -14.69 -14.80
CA LEU A 345 10.56 -15.18 -15.42
C LEU A 345 10.58 -16.68 -15.69
N SER A 346 11.76 -17.28 -15.92
CA SER A 346 11.90 -18.73 -16.07
C SER A 346 11.56 -19.52 -14.79
N LEU A 347 11.52 -18.84 -13.63
CA LEU A 347 10.99 -19.44 -12.38
C LEU A 347 9.47 -19.65 -12.42
N PHE A 348 8.77 -18.96 -13.31
CA PHE A 348 7.31 -19.02 -13.43
C PHE A 348 6.82 -19.82 -14.61
N SER A 349 7.61 -19.93 -15.69
CA SER A 349 7.22 -20.67 -16.91
C SER A 349 8.43 -21.12 -17.70
N ASP A 350 8.38 -22.35 -18.24
CA ASP A 350 9.38 -22.89 -19.17
C ASP A 350 9.08 -22.52 -20.63
N SER A 351 7.93 -21.91 -20.90
CA SER A 351 7.52 -21.52 -22.26
C SER A 351 8.24 -20.25 -22.70
N ALA A 352 9.03 -20.35 -23.76
CA ALA A 352 9.72 -19.19 -24.36
C ALA A 352 8.73 -18.10 -24.80
N GLU A 353 7.57 -18.48 -25.33
CA GLU A 353 6.52 -17.54 -25.73
C GLU A 353 5.99 -16.74 -24.55
N VAL A 354 5.68 -17.40 -23.43
CA VAL A 354 5.20 -16.75 -22.19
C VAL A 354 6.26 -15.80 -21.63
N ILE A 355 7.53 -16.21 -21.64
CA ILE A 355 8.64 -15.36 -21.18
C ILE A 355 8.79 -14.10 -22.05
N GLU A 356 8.71 -14.20 -23.38
CA GLU A 356 8.81 -13.05 -24.28
C GLU A 356 7.62 -12.09 -24.11
N LEU A 357 6.41 -12.61 -23.93
CA LEU A 357 5.23 -11.81 -23.61
C LEU A 357 5.37 -11.10 -22.26
N ALA A 358 5.91 -11.79 -21.25
CA ALA A 358 6.20 -11.19 -19.96
C ALA A 358 7.27 -10.09 -20.06
N MET A 359 8.35 -10.33 -20.83
CA MET A 359 9.38 -9.31 -21.09
C MET A 359 8.81 -8.09 -21.82
N THR A 360 7.85 -8.28 -22.74
CA THR A 360 7.14 -7.18 -23.39
C THR A 360 6.46 -6.26 -22.35
N ARG A 361 5.77 -6.82 -21.36
CA ARG A 361 5.19 -6.03 -20.26
C ARG A 361 6.26 -5.34 -19.43
N ILE A 362 7.36 -6.02 -19.11
CA ILE A 362 8.49 -5.42 -18.37
C ILE A 362 9.04 -4.21 -19.14
N TYR A 363 9.27 -4.31 -20.44
CA TYR A 363 9.78 -3.21 -21.23
C TYR A 363 8.80 -2.02 -21.33
N TRP A 364 7.51 -2.26 -21.43
CA TRP A 364 6.52 -1.19 -21.60
C TRP A 364 5.93 -0.64 -20.29
N VAL A 365 6.10 -1.34 -19.21
CA VAL A 365 5.61 -0.89 -17.90
C VAL A 365 6.77 -0.53 -16.99
N VAL A 366 7.69 -1.48 -16.69
CA VAL A 366 8.74 -1.27 -15.70
C VAL A 366 9.76 -0.21 -16.14
N LEU A 367 10.14 -0.13 -17.43
CA LEU A 367 11.03 0.94 -17.91
C LEU A 367 10.44 2.34 -17.77
N PHE A 368 9.11 2.46 -17.75
CA PHE A 368 8.41 3.74 -17.60
C PHE A 368 7.97 4.05 -16.17
N GLU A 369 8.24 3.17 -15.19
CA GLU A 369 8.00 3.43 -13.76
C GLU A 369 8.60 4.75 -13.23
N PRO A 370 9.70 5.29 -13.76
CA PRO A 370 10.16 6.64 -13.37
C PRO A 370 9.10 7.74 -13.53
N ILE A 371 8.14 7.59 -14.44
CA ILE A 371 7.02 8.52 -14.57
C ILE A 371 6.08 8.37 -13.37
N SER A 372 5.83 7.14 -12.92
CA SER A 372 5.01 6.86 -11.74
C SER A 372 5.67 7.38 -10.46
N VAL A 373 7.01 7.39 -10.36
CA VAL A 373 7.76 8.01 -9.25
C VAL A 373 7.36 9.48 -9.05
N ILE A 374 7.27 10.26 -10.14
CA ILE A 374 6.84 11.66 -10.08
C ILE A 374 5.42 11.76 -9.53
N MET A 375 4.52 10.98 -10.11
CA MET A 375 3.09 10.97 -9.75
C MET A 375 2.90 10.62 -8.27
N GLU A 376 3.49 9.52 -7.81
CA GLU A 376 3.32 9.04 -6.43
C GLU A 376 4.00 9.97 -5.43
N THR A 377 5.26 10.38 -5.66
CA THR A 377 5.98 11.24 -4.71
C THR A 377 5.29 12.59 -4.53
N VAL A 378 4.80 13.20 -5.62
CA VAL A 378 4.09 14.48 -5.57
C VAL A 378 2.75 14.33 -4.83
N SER A 379 1.98 13.28 -5.15
CA SER A 379 0.70 12.99 -4.50
C SER A 379 0.90 12.76 -2.99
N ASP A 380 1.89 11.98 -2.62
CA ASP A 380 2.21 11.66 -1.23
C ASP A 380 2.72 12.88 -0.44
N ALA A 381 3.56 13.72 -1.04
CA ALA A 381 3.96 14.98 -0.44
C ALA A 381 2.75 15.88 -0.16
N MET A 382 1.78 15.95 -1.09
CA MET A 382 0.55 16.72 -0.88
C MET A 382 -0.30 16.16 0.26
N ARG A 383 -0.39 14.85 0.40
CA ARG A 383 -1.02 14.20 1.56
C ARG A 383 -0.32 14.57 2.87
N GLY A 384 1.01 14.69 2.85
CA GLY A 384 1.80 15.16 3.99
C GLY A 384 1.42 16.56 4.47
N TYR A 385 1.06 17.46 3.57
CA TYR A 385 0.46 18.76 3.92
C TYR A 385 -0.98 18.66 4.42
N GLY A 386 -1.61 17.49 4.33
CA GLY A 386 -3.03 17.27 4.62
C GLY A 386 -3.96 17.63 3.45
N TYR A 387 -3.41 17.78 2.27
CA TYR A 387 -4.14 18.09 1.04
C TYR A 387 -4.30 16.80 0.21
N SER A 388 -5.24 15.94 0.63
CA SER A 388 -5.37 14.58 0.10
C SER A 388 -6.43 14.44 -1.00
N MET A 389 -7.58 15.15 -0.87
CA MET A 389 -8.70 15.01 -1.83
C MET A 389 -8.33 15.42 -3.26
N PRO A 390 -7.69 16.59 -3.52
CA PRO A 390 -7.41 17.01 -4.89
C PRO A 390 -6.43 16.10 -5.63
N PRO A 391 -5.28 15.66 -5.07
CA PRO A 391 -4.42 14.70 -5.76
C PRO A 391 -5.12 13.36 -6.00
N ALA A 392 -5.94 12.87 -5.06
CA ALA A 392 -6.72 11.65 -5.25
C ALA A 392 -7.69 11.79 -6.44
N MET A 393 -8.43 12.91 -6.53
CA MET A 393 -9.34 13.16 -7.65
C MET A 393 -8.63 13.30 -8.99
N VAL A 394 -7.49 14.00 -9.03
CA VAL A 394 -6.68 14.12 -10.27
C VAL A 394 -6.21 12.74 -10.72
N THR A 395 -5.65 11.94 -9.81
CA THR A 395 -5.20 10.58 -10.15
C THR A 395 -6.37 9.72 -10.63
N LEU A 396 -7.48 9.75 -9.92
CA LEU A 396 -8.68 9.00 -10.29
C LEU A 396 -9.18 9.36 -11.68
N ILE A 397 -9.36 10.65 -11.95
CA ILE A 397 -9.86 11.13 -13.24
C ILE A 397 -8.84 10.81 -14.35
N CYS A 398 -7.56 11.19 -14.19
CA CYS A 398 -6.59 11.05 -15.26
C CYS A 398 -6.25 9.57 -15.53
N VAL A 399 -6.00 8.75 -14.50
CA VAL A 399 -5.63 7.35 -14.73
C VAL A 399 -6.81 6.55 -15.27
N CYS A 400 -7.98 6.62 -14.60
CA CYS A 400 -9.12 5.79 -14.99
C CYS A 400 -9.71 6.22 -16.34
N SER A 401 -9.89 7.54 -16.56
CA SER A 401 -10.45 8.01 -17.83
C SER A 401 -9.53 7.66 -19.02
N VAL A 402 -8.20 7.88 -18.87
CA VAL A 402 -7.26 7.54 -19.94
C VAL A 402 -7.29 6.04 -20.22
N ARG A 403 -7.28 5.18 -19.20
CA ARG A 403 -7.29 3.73 -19.39
C ARG A 403 -8.59 3.23 -20.00
N ILE A 404 -9.73 3.73 -19.54
CA ILE A 404 -11.05 3.37 -20.09
C ILE A 404 -11.13 3.79 -21.55
N ILE A 405 -10.85 5.07 -21.86
CA ILE A 405 -10.89 5.58 -23.22
C ILE A 405 -9.93 4.79 -24.14
N TRP A 406 -8.71 4.51 -23.67
CA TRP A 406 -7.73 3.76 -24.43
C TRP A 406 -8.19 2.35 -24.79
N VAL A 407 -8.74 1.62 -23.81
CA VAL A 407 -9.25 0.26 -24.05
C VAL A 407 -10.40 0.27 -25.04
N TRP A 408 -11.30 1.23 -24.95
CA TRP A 408 -12.50 1.28 -25.82
C TRP A 408 -12.26 1.91 -27.18
N THR A 409 -11.13 2.58 -27.39
CA THR A 409 -10.80 3.23 -28.66
C THR A 409 -9.56 2.62 -29.30
N VAL A 410 -8.38 2.90 -28.76
CA VAL A 410 -7.10 2.51 -29.33
C VAL A 410 -6.91 0.99 -29.31
N PHE A 411 -7.10 0.36 -28.13
CA PHE A 411 -6.97 -1.09 -28.03
C PHE A 411 -8.05 -1.82 -28.84
N ALA A 412 -9.28 -1.34 -28.83
CA ALA A 412 -10.35 -1.92 -29.63
C ALA A 412 -10.08 -1.88 -31.15
N ALA A 413 -9.32 -0.86 -31.63
CA ALA A 413 -8.96 -0.72 -33.03
C ALA A 413 -7.79 -1.63 -33.46
N TYR A 414 -6.78 -1.80 -32.59
CA TYR A 414 -5.55 -2.52 -32.95
C TYR A 414 -5.48 -3.94 -32.38
N HIS A 415 -6.17 -4.22 -31.26
CA HIS A 415 -6.23 -5.49 -30.55
C HIS A 415 -4.86 -6.16 -30.34
N ASP A 416 -3.87 -5.37 -29.93
CA ASP A 416 -2.47 -5.76 -29.78
C ASP A 416 -1.99 -5.56 -28.34
N TYR A 417 -1.11 -6.48 -27.85
CA TYR A 417 -0.64 -6.46 -26.48
C TYR A 417 0.27 -5.28 -26.16
N ILE A 418 1.15 -4.89 -27.08
CA ILE A 418 2.04 -3.73 -26.90
C ILE A 418 1.20 -2.46 -26.83
N VAL A 419 0.21 -2.33 -27.71
CA VAL A 419 -0.72 -1.19 -27.71
C VAL A 419 -1.46 -1.10 -26.37
N LEU A 420 -1.85 -2.24 -25.79
CA LEU A 420 -2.46 -2.25 -24.46
C LEU A 420 -1.49 -1.80 -23.36
N MET A 421 -0.23 -2.26 -23.39
CA MET A 421 0.77 -1.90 -22.37
C MET A 421 1.16 -0.41 -22.41
N ILE A 422 1.14 0.25 -23.58
CA ILE A 422 1.41 1.68 -23.72
C ILE A 422 0.44 2.55 -22.92
N VAL A 423 -0.73 2.06 -22.56
CA VAL A 423 -1.68 2.82 -21.71
C VAL A 423 -1.12 3.19 -20.35
N TYR A 424 -0.20 2.37 -19.78
CA TYR A 424 0.41 2.65 -18.49
C TYR A 424 1.23 3.93 -18.51
N PRO A 425 2.31 4.04 -19.34
CA PRO A 425 3.11 5.27 -19.41
C PRO A 425 2.30 6.50 -19.85
N VAL A 426 1.33 6.36 -20.74
CA VAL A 426 0.48 7.47 -21.17
C VAL A 426 -0.38 7.99 -20.02
N SER A 427 -1.06 7.09 -19.29
CA SER A 427 -1.90 7.47 -18.13
C SER A 427 -1.07 8.09 -17.00
N TRP A 428 0.13 7.57 -16.74
CA TRP A 428 1.05 8.12 -15.75
C TRP A 428 1.57 9.49 -16.14
N ALA A 429 1.96 9.70 -17.42
CA ALA A 429 2.45 10.99 -17.91
C ALA A 429 1.40 12.09 -17.77
N VAL A 430 0.17 11.83 -18.23
CA VAL A 430 -0.95 12.78 -18.09
C VAL A 430 -1.19 13.12 -16.61
N THR A 431 -1.20 12.11 -15.75
CA THR A 431 -1.41 12.29 -14.31
C THR A 431 -0.26 13.04 -13.65
N ALA A 432 0.99 12.72 -13.98
CA ALA A 432 2.17 13.39 -13.44
C ALA A 432 2.17 14.89 -13.77
N VAL A 433 1.87 15.26 -15.03
CA VAL A 433 1.77 16.69 -15.44
C VAL A 433 0.68 17.41 -14.63
N ALA A 434 -0.51 16.80 -14.50
CA ALA A 434 -1.61 17.40 -13.76
C ALA A 434 -1.29 17.54 -12.25
N LEU A 435 -0.64 16.55 -11.64
CA LEU A 435 -0.23 16.59 -10.24
C LEU A 435 0.92 17.59 -9.99
N CYS A 436 1.90 17.70 -10.88
CA CYS A 436 2.95 18.71 -10.77
C CYS A 436 2.38 20.13 -10.83
N TRP A 437 1.42 20.38 -11.73
CA TRP A 437 0.72 21.67 -11.79
C TRP A 437 -0.08 21.94 -10.52
N LEU A 438 -0.79 20.93 -10.00
CA LEU A 438 -1.57 21.04 -8.76
C LEU A 438 -0.65 21.31 -7.56
N TYR A 439 0.50 20.62 -7.48
CA TYR A 439 1.51 20.83 -6.46
C TYR A 439 2.06 22.26 -6.49
N TYR A 440 2.43 22.74 -7.66
CA TYR A 440 2.92 24.11 -7.85
C TYR A 440 1.88 25.14 -7.36
N ARG A 441 0.61 25.00 -7.75
CA ARG A 441 -0.48 25.86 -7.25
C ARG A 441 -0.62 25.78 -5.75
N HIS A 442 -0.59 24.58 -5.18
CA HIS A 442 -0.68 24.37 -3.74
C HIS A 442 0.48 25.05 -2.99
N GLN A 443 1.70 24.95 -3.49
CA GLN A 443 2.86 25.63 -2.89
C GLN A 443 2.67 27.15 -2.87
N LYS A 444 2.18 27.76 -3.94
CA LYS A 444 1.88 29.21 -3.96
C LYS A 444 0.79 29.61 -2.95
N ILE A 445 -0.19 28.75 -2.70
CA ILE A 445 -1.19 28.99 -1.68
C ILE A 445 -0.58 28.93 -0.28
N LEU A 446 0.33 27.98 -0.04
CA LEU A 446 1.01 27.86 1.26
C LEU A 446 1.90 29.05 1.58
N GLU A 447 2.61 29.61 0.59
CA GLU A 447 3.45 30.81 0.74
C GLU A 447 2.66 32.03 1.24
N LYS A 448 1.42 32.18 0.80
CA LYS A 448 0.53 33.29 1.18
C LYS A 448 -0.05 33.15 2.60
N LYS A 449 0.12 31.98 3.26
CA LYS A 449 -0.39 31.82 4.63
C LYS A 449 0.47 32.61 5.63
N PRO A 450 -0.14 33.37 6.57
CA PRO A 450 0.63 34.20 7.54
C PRO A 450 1.71 33.46 8.30
N ARG A 451 1.47 32.16 8.57
CA ARG A 451 2.42 31.26 9.26
C ARG A 451 3.74 31.08 8.50
N PHE A 452 3.73 31.17 7.18
CA PHE A 452 4.88 30.90 6.31
C PHE A 452 5.39 32.12 5.55
N ALA A 453 4.66 33.22 5.53
CA ALA A 453 4.97 34.40 4.74
C ALA A 453 6.34 35.04 5.09
N LYS A 454 6.77 34.95 6.36
CA LYS A 454 8.10 35.46 6.80
C LYS A 454 9.25 34.56 6.31
N GLN A 455 9.06 33.27 6.19
CA GLN A 455 10.13 32.33 5.81
C GLN A 455 10.44 32.33 4.30
N THR A 456 9.50 32.80 3.48
CA THR A 456 9.68 32.92 2.02
C THR A 456 10.31 34.21 1.58
N ALA A 457 10.40 35.24 2.47
CA ALA A 457 11.08 36.48 2.22
C ALA A 457 12.60 36.41 2.53
N GLU A 458 13.03 35.40 3.30
CA GLU A 458 14.43 35.19 3.73
C GLU A 458 15.13 34.06 2.92
N ALA A 459 14.42 33.35 2.02
CA ALA A 459 14.94 32.27 1.18
C ALA A 459 15.05 32.69 -0.29
#